data_daa30cf394b5927dc679a2541d4f4764
#
_entry.id   daa30cf394b5927dc679a2541d4f4764
#
_cell.length_a   1.000
_cell.length_b   1.000
_cell.length_c   1.000
_cell.angle_alpha   90.00
_cell.angle_beta   90.00
_cell.angle_gamma   90.00
#
_symmetry.space_group_name_H-M   'P 1'
#
loop_
_entity.id
_entity.type
_entity.pdbx_description
1 polymer ?
#
loop_
_entity_poly.entity_id
_entity_poly.type
_entity_poly.pdbx_seq_one_letter_code
_entity_poly.pdbx_strand_id
1 'polypeptide(L)'
;MRYAVGRVRTAMRRRPSPKVAIIGAGFGGLGTAVALRRAGIDDLTIIEADHGVGGTWRRNTYPGAACDIQSHLYSFSFAPNKLWSRTYARQPEILAYLESVVDDFDLRRHIMFGTRVHAIRWNADTWQWDFQVERAAHTVNLSADVVVCAVGLFGSLKLPDIPGLKDFSGTVMHTARWDHSIDLAGKKVAVVGTGASGVQVVPELAKIAERVTVLQRTPPWMVPKDDRPYSATELARFRRNPLAIRRTRWQIWKFQHDNTATFADDPVVTARTQIASSFLQRTVADERLRGALTPDYPFRCKRVLLGDEYYRALQQGHVELVTDPIDRITETSVLMETGEVVDVDAIVLATGFETSRYLSSVDVIGAGGRRLHQRWGPDPSAYLGVAVSGFPNFFMLYGPNTNQGGNSIVYILEAGARLVASAVSRVARRGGYLDVRPEAEKRYNDQLSADLERTIWTQCDSYFRSPTGRIVTQWPYTELEYARRTWRLRSRDWIHRTGAAPASACADAAHRVVEKGVEDLFAAGAGGTTQD
;
A
#
# COMPACT_ATOMS: atom_id res chain seq x y z
N MET A 1 -34.41 -61.94 -14.48
CA MET A 1 -33.13 -61.46 -14.95
C MET A 1 -33.20 -59.91 -15.10
N ARG A 2 -32.71 -59.14 -14.14
CA ARG A 2 -32.62 -57.67 -14.21
C ARG A 2 -31.14 -57.33 -14.27
N TYR A 3 -30.69 -56.83 -15.40
CA TYR A 3 -29.32 -56.33 -15.57
C TYR A 3 -29.16 -54.98 -14.83
N ALA A 4 -28.32 -54.98 -13.80
CA ALA A 4 -27.85 -53.76 -13.14
C ALA A 4 -26.74 -53.15 -14.00
N VAL A 5 -27.02 -52.06 -14.68
CA VAL A 5 -26.01 -51.23 -15.38
C VAL A 5 -25.32 -50.39 -14.31
N GLY A 6 -24.15 -50.87 -13.85
CA GLY A 6 -23.26 -50.09 -13.00
C GLY A 6 -22.71 -48.89 -13.75
N ARG A 7 -23.14 -47.66 -13.40
CA ARG A 7 -22.48 -46.44 -13.84
C ARG A 7 -21.10 -46.37 -13.17
N VAL A 8 -20.06 -46.69 -13.91
CA VAL A 8 -18.69 -46.37 -13.55
C VAL A 8 -18.56 -44.84 -13.56
N ARG A 9 -18.61 -44.19 -12.39
CA ARG A 9 -18.18 -42.84 -12.20
C ARG A 9 -16.66 -42.82 -12.40
N THR A 10 -16.21 -42.46 -13.60
CA THR A 10 -14.81 -42.11 -13.86
C THR A 10 -14.46 -40.98 -12.90
N ALA A 11 -13.64 -41.28 -11.90
CA ALA A 11 -13.06 -40.25 -11.02
C ALA A 11 -12.25 -39.33 -11.92
N MET A 12 -12.78 -38.15 -12.24
CA MET A 12 -11.98 -37.09 -12.88
C MET A 12 -10.77 -36.84 -11.97
N ARG A 13 -9.58 -37.21 -12.43
CA ARG A 13 -8.32 -36.81 -11.76
C ARG A 13 -8.37 -35.30 -11.56
N ARG A 14 -8.47 -34.86 -10.30
CA ARG A 14 -8.33 -33.44 -9.97
C ARG A 14 -6.98 -33.00 -10.50
N ARG A 15 -6.97 -31.98 -11.35
CA ARG A 15 -5.72 -31.35 -11.77
C ARG A 15 -5.02 -30.83 -10.51
N PRO A 16 -3.68 -30.85 -10.45
CA PRO A 16 -2.95 -30.23 -9.36
C PRO A 16 -3.35 -28.74 -9.24
N SER A 17 -3.39 -28.25 -8.02
CA SER A 17 -3.64 -26.83 -7.74
C SER A 17 -2.53 -25.99 -8.37
N PRO A 18 -2.83 -24.82 -8.97
CA PRO A 18 -1.76 -23.96 -9.47
C PRO A 18 -0.90 -23.45 -8.32
N LYS A 19 0.41 -23.42 -8.51
CA LYS A 19 1.36 -22.78 -7.61
C LYS A 19 1.21 -21.25 -7.71
N VAL A 20 0.92 -20.58 -6.60
CA VAL A 20 0.71 -19.14 -6.55
C VAL A 20 1.82 -18.47 -5.73
N ALA A 21 2.56 -17.56 -6.33
CA ALA A 21 3.50 -16.71 -5.60
C ALA A 21 2.87 -15.33 -5.34
N ILE A 22 2.88 -14.90 -4.08
CA ILE A 22 2.42 -13.57 -3.65
C ILE A 22 3.64 -12.78 -3.18
N ILE A 23 3.93 -11.64 -3.78
CA ILE A 23 5.08 -10.80 -3.43
C ILE A 23 4.61 -9.70 -2.48
N GLY A 24 5.06 -9.76 -1.21
CA GLY A 24 4.74 -8.85 -0.13
C GLY A 24 3.72 -9.38 0.87
N ALA A 25 4.02 -9.23 2.17
CA ALA A 25 3.20 -9.66 3.30
C ALA A 25 2.55 -8.49 4.07
N GLY A 26 2.12 -7.44 3.34
CA GLY A 26 1.25 -6.38 3.86
C GLY A 26 -0.24 -6.75 3.73
N PHE A 27 -1.14 -5.78 3.95
CA PHE A 27 -2.60 -5.97 3.79
C PHE A 27 -2.97 -6.64 2.45
N GLY A 28 -2.38 -6.20 1.33
CA GLY A 28 -2.69 -6.76 0.01
C GLY A 28 -2.37 -8.25 -0.09
N GLY A 29 -1.15 -8.65 0.30
CA GLY A 29 -0.69 -10.03 0.22
C GLY A 29 -1.43 -10.96 1.17
N LEU A 30 -1.58 -10.57 2.45
CA LEU A 30 -2.30 -11.36 3.45
C LEU A 30 -3.78 -11.52 3.07
N GLY A 31 -4.44 -10.43 2.63
CA GLY A 31 -5.83 -10.50 2.16
C GLY A 31 -6.01 -11.41 0.96
N THR A 32 -5.04 -11.41 0.03
CA THR A 32 -5.03 -12.29 -1.14
C THR A 32 -4.84 -13.76 -0.74
N ALA A 33 -3.90 -14.04 0.15
CA ALA A 33 -3.66 -15.40 0.64
C ALA A 33 -4.93 -15.99 1.29
N VAL A 34 -5.61 -15.22 2.13
CA VAL A 34 -6.89 -15.65 2.73
C VAL A 34 -7.97 -15.87 1.66
N ALA A 35 -8.08 -14.99 0.67
CA ALA A 35 -9.06 -15.12 -0.41
C ALA A 35 -8.81 -16.37 -1.26
N LEU A 36 -7.56 -16.69 -1.57
CA LEU A 36 -7.15 -17.89 -2.30
C LEU A 36 -7.45 -19.16 -1.51
N ARG A 37 -7.06 -19.24 -0.23
CA ARG A 37 -7.35 -20.39 0.63
C ARG A 37 -8.85 -20.65 0.77
N ARG A 38 -9.65 -19.59 0.93
CA ARG A 38 -11.12 -19.71 0.91
C ARG A 38 -11.69 -20.22 -0.41
N ALA A 39 -10.97 -20.01 -1.51
CA ALA A 39 -11.30 -20.54 -2.82
C ALA A 39 -10.77 -21.98 -3.05
N GLY A 40 -10.11 -22.58 -2.05
CA GLY A 40 -9.54 -23.93 -2.11
C GLY A 40 -8.20 -24.00 -2.83
N ILE A 41 -7.47 -22.89 -2.88
CA ILE A 41 -6.11 -22.79 -3.44
C ILE A 41 -5.14 -22.70 -2.26
N ASP A 42 -4.49 -23.82 -1.92
CA ASP A 42 -3.57 -23.91 -0.77
C ASP A 42 -2.09 -23.97 -1.18
N ASP A 43 -1.78 -24.26 -2.46
CA ASP A 43 -0.41 -24.22 -2.99
C ASP A 43 -0.02 -22.76 -3.27
N LEU A 44 0.34 -22.04 -2.21
CA LEU A 44 0.72 -20.64 -2.26
C LEU A 44 1.96 -20.35 -1.42
N THR A 45 2.79 -19.44 -1.89
CA THR A 45 3.96 -18.91 -1.17
C THR A 45 3.89 -17.38 -1.14
N ILE A 46 4.02 -16.80 0.03
CA ILE A 46 4.15 -15.35 0.23
C ILE A 46 5.64 -15.05 0.37
N ILE A 47 6.18 -14.21 -0.50
CA ILE A 47 7.61 -13.83 -0.49
C ILE A 47 7.71 -12.42 0.10
N GLU A 48 8.35 -12.30 1.27
CA GLU A 48 8.47 -11.04 2.01
C GLU A 48 9.96 -10.65 2.18
N ALA A 49 10.27 -9.43 1.79
CA ALA A 49 11.64 -8.91 1.88
C ALA A 49 12.08 -8.62 3.32
N ASP A 50 11.15 -8.24 4.19
CA ASP A 50 11.42 -7.97 5.59
C ASP A 50 11.38 -9.28 6.43
N HIS A 51 11.87 -9.22 7.67
CA HIS A 51 11.87 -10.36 8.60
C HIS A 51 10.53 -10.56 9.32
N GLY A 52 9.48 -9.86 8.89
CA GLY A 52 8.14 -9.98 9.47
C GLY A 52 7.09 -9.35 8.58
N VAL A 53 5.83 -9.67 8.86
CA VAL A 53 4.68 -9.14 8.14
C VAL A 53 4.39 -7.68 8.49
N GLY A 54 3.57 -7.02 7.66
CA GLY A 54 3.04 -5.69 7.99
C GLY A 54 3.26 -4.64 6.89
N GLY A 55 4.27 -4.81 6.01
CA GLY A 55 4.55 -3.87 4.92
C GLY A 55 4.72 -2.43 5.42
N THR A 56 3.84 -1.51 5.01
CA THR A 56 3.87 -0.10 5.44
C THR A 56 3.87 0.06 6.97
N TRP A 57 3.13 -0.77 7.70
CA TRP A 57 3.02 -0.69 9.15
C TRP A 57 4.20 -1.30 9.91
N ARG A 58 5.03 -2.09 9.26
CA ARG A 58 6.32 -2.53 9.78
C ARG A 58 7.40 -1.48 9.59
N ARG A 59 7.40 -0.80 8.44
CA ARG A 59 8.47 0.13 8.03
C ARG A 59 8.31 1.54 8.59
N ASN A 60 7.08 2.01 8.79
CA ASN A 60 6.81 3.37 9.25
C ASN A 60 6.58 3.39 10.76
N THR A 61 7.68 3.42 11.52
CA THR A 61 7.69 3.37 12.99
C THR A 61 7.99 4.72 13.65
N TYR A 62 8.00 5.81 12.88
CA TYR A 62 8.24 7.15 13.41
C TYR A 62 7.23 7.51 14.52
N PRO A 63 7.62 8.34 15.51
CA PRO A 63 6.73 8.78 16.59
C PRO A 63 5.44 9.42 16.02
N GLY A 64 4.30 9.06 16.58
CA GLY A 64 3.00 9.56 16.14
C GLY A 64 2.40 8.83 14.94
N ALA A 65 3.08 7.85 14.34
CA ALA A 65 2.57 7.08 13.20
C ALA A 65 1.22 6.42 13.52
N ALA A 66 0.18 6.80 12.80
CA ALA A 66 -1.18 6.33 13.01
C ALA A 66 -1.98 6.33 11.69
N CYS A 67 -3.05 5.55 11.66
CA CYS A 67 -3.98 5.57 10.53
C CYS A 67 -4.84 6.84 10.54
N ASP A 68 -5.23 7.28 9.34
CA ASP A 68 -6.21 8.35 9.11
C ASP A 68 -7.59 7.81 8.71
N ILE A 69 -7.78 6.51 8.77
CA ILE A 69 -9.07 5.82 8.69
C ILE A 69 -9.37 5.18 10.04
N GLN A 70 -10.62 5.29 10.48
CA GLN A 70 -11.06 4.75 11.76
C GLN A 70 -10.84 3.24 11.87
N SER A 71 -10.39 2.80 13.05
CA SER A 71 -9.83 1.47 13.32
C SER A 71 -10.72 0.31 12.86
N HIS A 72 -12.03 0.34 13.18
CA HIS A 72 -12.95 -0.73 12.79
C HIS A 72 -13.15 -0.85 11.28
N LEU A 73 -12.91 0.22 10.51
CA LEU A 73 -12.96 0.17 9.05
C LEU A 73 -11.60 -0.21 8.45
N TYR A 74 -10.50 0.24 9.07
CA TYR A 74 -9.14 -0.09 8.64
C TYR A 74 -8.71 -1.48 9.12
N SER A 75 -9.51 -2.48 8.82
CA SER A 75 -9.29 -3.90 9.12
C SER A 75 -9.96 -4.75 8.06
N PHE A 76 -9.56 -6.01 7.95
CA PHE A 76 -10.23 -6.93 7.04
C PHE A 76 -11.68 -7.17 7.46
N SER A 77 -12.57 -7.25 6.47
CA SER A 77 -13.99 -7.54 6.71
C SER A 77 -14.22 -8.94 7.28
N PHE A 78 -13.32 -9.86 6.95
CA PHE A 78 -13.34 -11.24 7.38
C PHE A 78 -12.61 -11.50 8.71
N ALA A 79 -11.83 -10.54 9.19
CA ALA A 79 -11.06 -10.59 10.44
C ALA A 79 -11.23 -9.27 11.22
N PRO A 80 -12.44 -8.95 11.73
CA PRO A 80 -12.67 -7.73 12.48
C PRO A 80 -11.96 -7.79 13.84
N ASN A 81 -11.12 -6.81 14.15
CA ASN A 81 -10.46 -6.73 15.45
C ASN A 81 -11.44 -6.22 16.53
N LYS A 82 -11.50 -6.95 17.64
CA LYS A 82 -12.34 -6.64 18.83
C LYS A 82 -11.60 -5.80 19.87
N LEU A 83 -10.31 -5.57 19.67
CA LEU A 83 -9.39 -5.06 20.70
C LEU A 83 -8.82 -3.67 20.37
N TRP A 84 -9.34 -3.00 19.33
CA TRP A 84 -8.90 -1.64 19.04
C TRP A 84 -9.05 -0.73 20.26
N SER A 85 -7.96 -0.06 20.65
CA SER A 85 -7.92 0.79 21.85
C SER A 85 -8.57 2.16 21.63
N ARG A 86 -8.62 2.63 20.37
CA ARG A 86 -9.02 3.99 20.02
C ARG A 86 -9.66 4.10 18.64
N THR A 87 -10.24 5.26 18.36
CA THR A 87 -10.94 5.53 17.09
C THR A 87 -10.02 5.44 15.88
N TYR A 88 -8.76 5.86 15.98
CA TYR A 88 -7.74 5.76 14.94
C TYR A 88 -6.51 5.04 15.48
N ALA A 89 -6.33 3.79 15.08
CA ALA A 89 -5.25 2.95 15.59
C ALA A 89 -3.87 3.52 15.25
N ARG A 90 -2.95 3.39 16.21
CA ARG A 90 -1.54 3.69 16.03
C ARG A 90 -0.80 2.52 15.38
N GLN A 91 0.36 2.82 14.83
CA GLN A 91 1.20 1.85 14.10
C GLN A 91 1.41 0.51 14.85
N PRO A 92 1.79 0.47 16.14
CA PRO A 92 2.04 -0.82 16.80
C PRO A 92 0.79 -1.71 16.88
N GLU A 93 -0.38 -1.09 17.07
CA GLU A 93 -1.64 -1.82 17.19
C GLU A 93 -2.10 -2.39 15.83
N ILE A 94 -1.83 -1.66 14.73
CA ILE A 94 -2.12 -2.14 13.37
C ILE A 94 -1.14 -3.27 12.99
N LEU A 95 0.13 -3.15 13.37
CA LEU A 95 1.11 -4.20 13.13
C LEU A 95 0.71 -5.48 13.87
N ALA A 96 0.41 -5.38 15.18
CA ALA A 96 -0.06 -6.51 15.98
C ALA A 96 -1.34 -7.15 15.41
N TYR A 97 -2.25 -6.34 14.88
CA TYR A 97 -3.43 -6.85 14.18
C TYR A 97 -3.05 -7.68 12.94
N LEU A 98 -2.11 -7.24 12.12
CA LEU A 98 -1.67 -8.01 10.94
C LEU A 98 -0.97 -9.31 11.34
N GLU A 99 -0.19 -9.29 12.41
CA GLU A 99 0.44 -10.49 12.98
C GLU A 99 -0.64 -11.49 13.47
N SER A 100 -1.67 -11.01 14.17
CA SER A 100 -2.78 -11.88 14.58
C SER A 100 -3.53 -12.50 13.38
N VAL A 101 -3.69 -11.76 12.29
CA VAL A 101 -4.30 -12.30 11.06
C VAL A 101 -3.45 -13.43 10.48
N VAL A 102 -2.13 -13.33 10.52
CA VAL A 102 -1.25 -14.41 10.05
C VAL A 102 -1.44 -15.69 10.89
N ASP A 103 -1.55 -15.54 12.20
CA ASP A 103 -1.72 -16.66 13.11
C ASP A 103 -3.13 -17.25 13.04
N ASP A 104 -4.18 -16.40 13.06
CA ASP A 104 -5.59 -16.81 12.98
C ASP A 104 -5.93 -17.58 11.69
N PHE A 105 -5.25 -17.26 10.58
CA PHE A 105 -5.46 -17.89 9.28
C PHE A 105 -4.35 -18.88 8.91
N ASP A 106 -3.46 -19.26 9.84
CA ASP A 106 -2.37 -20.22 9.64
C ASP A 106 -1.57 -19.89 8.34
N LEU A 107 -1.18 -18.63 8.19
CA LEU A 107 -0.45 -18.17 7.02
C LEU A 107 1.07 -18.26 7.19
N ARG A 108 1.58 -18.37 8.42
CA ARG A 108 3.02 -18.29 8.74
C ARG A 108 3.83 -19.32 7.96
N ARG A 109 3.33 -20.54 7.83
CA ARG A 109 3.97 -21.62 7.07
C ARG A 109 4.10 -21.35 5.56
N HIS A 110 3.33 -20.41 5.04
CA HIS A 110 3.35 -20.01 3.63
C HIS A 110 4.27 -18.80 3.36
N ILE A 111 4.90 -18.22 4.39
CA ILE A 111 5.68 -16.98 4.24
C ILE A 111 7.18 -17.27 4.22
N MET A 112 7.84 -16.84 3.16
CA MET A 112 9.30 -16.80 3.05
C MET A 112 9.76 -15.40 3.42
N PHE A 113 10.20 -15.23 4.67
CA PHE A 113 10.78 -13.98 5.17
C PHE A 113 12.22 -13.77 4.70
N GLY A 114 12.70 -12.51 4.79
CA GLY A 114 14.06 -12.13 4.41
C GLY A 114 14.37 -12.47 2.95
N THR A 115 13.35 -12.51 2.09
CA THR A 115 13.47 -12.95 0.70
C THR A 115 13.02 -11.84 -0.24
N ARG A 116 13.95 -11.27 -0.99
CA ARG A 116 13.70 -10.18 -1.91
C ARG A 116 13.57 -10.68 -3.35
N VAL A 117 12.50 -10.30 -4.02
CA VAL A 117 12.30 -10.56 -5.45
C VAL A 117 12.92 -9.40 -6.24
N HIS A 118 13.86 -9.70 -7.10
CA HIS A 118 14.51 -8.74 -8.00
C HIS A 118 13.89 -8.73 -9.38
N ALA A 119 13.61 -9.92 -9.92
CA ALA A 119 13.02 -10.05 -11.24
C ALA A 119 12.07 -11.25 -11.31
N ILE A 120 11.08 -11.16 -12.19
CA ILE A 120 10.22 -12.26 -12.58
C ILE A 120 10.09 -12.26 -14.10
N ARG A 121 10.12 -13.46 -14.70
CA ARG A 121 10.06 -13.63 -16.16
C ARG A 121 9.03 -14.70 -16.53
N TRP A 122 8.16 -14.36 -17.48
CA TRP A 122 7.25 -15.34 -18.05
C TRP A 122 8.00 -16.34 -18.96
N ASN A 123 7.85 -17.60 -18.67
CA ASN A 123 8.37 -18.69 -19.47
C ASN A 123 7.25 -19.25 -20.35
N ALA A 124 7.37 -19.04 -21.66
CA ALA A 124 6.32 -19.44 -22.62
C ALA A 124 6.30 -20.96 -22.84
N ASP A 125 7.39 -21.68 -22.56
CA ASP A 125 7.50 -23.12 -22.76
C ASP A 125 6.83 -23.91 -21.63
N THR A 126 6.88 -23.38 -20.40
CA THR A 126 6.30 -24.01 -19.21
C THR A 126 4.98 -23.37 -18.77
N TRP A 127 4.64 -22.20 -19.28
CA TRP A 127 3.55 -21.33 -18.82
C TRP A 127 3.65 -20.98 -17.35
N GLN A 128 4.87 -20.75 -16.87
CA GLN A 128 5.17 -20.37 -15.50
C GLN A 128 5.96 -19.06 -15.46
N TRP A 129 5.98 -18.47 -14.30
CA TRP A 129 6.85 -17.36 -13.96
C TRP A 129 8.08 -17.87 -13.26
N ASP A 130 9.26 -17.57 -13.79
CA ASP A 130 10.54 -17.83 -13.17
C ASP A 130 10.96 -16.61 -12.36
N PHE A 131 11.41 -16.84 -11.13
CA PHE A 131 11.77 -15.79 -10.17
C PHE A 131 13.27 -15.75 -9.95
N GLN A 132 13.82 -14.56 -9.92
CA GLN A 132 15.14 -14.29 -9.37
C GLN A 132 14.96 -13.65 -8.00
N VAL A 133 15.23 -14.43 -6.95
CA VAL A 133 15.09 -13.97 -5.56
C VAL A 133 16.42 -14.03 -4.84
N GLU A 134 16.60 -13.12 -3.89
CA GLU A 134 17.74 -13.08 -2.97
C GLU A 134 17.26 -13.45 -1.58
N ARG A 135 17.93 -14.40 -0.95
CA ARG A 135 17.73 -14.80 0.45
C ARG A 135 19.07 -15.06 1.11
N ALA A 136 19.36 -14.41 2.24
CA ALA A 136 20.63 -14.54 2.95
C ALA A 136 21.87 -14.39 2.03
N ALA A 137 21.84 -13.39 1.13
CA ALA A 137 22.86 -13.12 0.11
C ALA A 137 23.08 -14.23 -0.96
N HIS A 138 22.14 -15.18 -1.05
CA HIS A 138 22.15 -16.21 -2.10
C HIS A 138 21.00 -15.98 -3.09
N THR A 139 21.28 -16.16 -4.37
CA THR A 139 20.24 -16.17 -5.41
C THR A 139 19.57 -17.54 -5.44
N VAL A 140 18.25 -17.57 -5.33
CA VAL A 140 17.43 -18.79 -5.41
C VAL A 140 16.46 -18.66 -6.56
N ASN A 141 16.34 -19.70 -7.38
CA ASN A 141 15.35 -19.76 -8.46
C ASN A 141 14.08 -20.44 -7.95
N LEU A 142 12.96 -19.75 -8.13
CA LEU A 142 11.62 -20.24 -7.82
C LEU A 142 10.77 -20.17 -9.09
N SER A 143 9.72 -20.99 -9.18
CA SER A 143 8.75 -20.89 -10.25
C SER A 143 7.32 -20.97 -9.71
N ALA A 144 6.38 -20.28 -10.38
CA ALA A 144 4.96 -20.30 -10.04
C ALA A 144 4.08 -20.18 -11.30
N ASP A 145 2.90 -20.80 -11.27
CA ASP A 145 1.92 -20.68 -12.36
C ASP A 145 1.22 -19.34 -12.37
N VAL A 146 1.11 -18.71 -11.20
CA VAL A 146 0.45 -17.41 -11.00
C VAL A 146 1.28 -16.53 -10.08
N VAL A 147 1.38 -15.26 -10.42
CA VAL A 147 2.03 -14.23 -9.58
C VAL A 147 1.04 -13.16 -9.17
N VAL A 148 1.09 -12.79 -7.89
CA VAL A 148 0.36 -11.65 -7.35
C VAL A 148 1.33 -10.66 -6.70
N CYS A 149 1.57 -9.52 -7.34
CA CYS A 149 2.36 -8.44 -6.76
C CYS A 149 1.52 -7.62 -5.78
N ALA A 150 1.87 -7.68 -4.50
CA ALA A 150 1.25 -6.96 -3.40
C ALA A 150 2.26 -6.09 -2.62
N VAL A 151 3.26 -5.54 -3.34
CA VAL A 151 4.35 -4.74 -2.78
C VAL A 151 3.91 -3.35 -2.28
N GLY A 152 2.67 -2.94 -2.58
CA GLY A 152 2.10 -1.66 -2.17
C GLY A 152 2.60 -0.46 -2.99
N LEU A 153 2.15 0.73 -2.58
CA LEU A 153 2.47 2.00 -3.25
C LEU A 153 3.63 2.75 -2.59
N PHE A 154 3.91 2.45 -1.32
CA PHE A 154 4.88 3.17 -0.47
C PHE A 154 6.18 2.38 -0.29
N GLY A 155 6.68 1.75 -1.36
CA GLY A 155 7.89 0.93 -1.34
C GLY A 155 9.19 1.72 -1.55
N SER A 156 9.16 2.78 -2.35
CA SER A 156 10.32 3.59 -2.70
C SER A 156 10.23 4.97 -2.06
N LEU A 157 11.27 5.38 -1.33
CA LEU A 157 11.34 6.69 -0.69
C LEU A 157 11.55 7.79 -1.73
N LYS A 158 10.91 8.93 -1.52
CA LYS A 158 11.22 10.14 -2.26
C LYS A 158 12.26 10.95 -1.47
N LEU A 159 13.50 10.80 -1.84
CA LEU A 159 14.58 11.62 -1.30
C LEU A 159 14.63 12.95 -2.04
N PRO A 160 14.70 14.10 -1.32
CA PRO A 160 14.80 15.39 -1.96
C PRO A 160 16.21 15.58 -2.53
N ASP A 161 16.29 16.22 -3.68
CA ASP A 161 17.57 16.68 -4.25
C ASP A 161 17.86 18.09 -3.70
N ILE A 162 18.39 18.15 -2.47
CA ILE A 162 18.79 19.39 -1.80
C ILE A 162 20.31 19.45 -1.81
N PRO A 163 20.93 20.49 -2.39
CA PRO A 163 22.37 20.67 -2.37
C PRO A 163 22.94 20.58 -0.94
N GLY A 164 24.03 19.87 -0.75
CA GLY A 164 24.69 19.74 0.55
C GLY A 164 24.07 18.77 1.56
N LEU A 165 22.92 18.17 1.26
CA LEU A 165 22.27 17.21 2.20
C LEU A 165 23.20 16.06 2.63
N LYS A 166 24.12 15.64 1.76
CA LYS A 166 25.09 14.58 2.04
C LYS A 166 26.27 15.03 2.87
N ASP A 167 26.50 16.33 2.93
CA ASP A 167 27.63 16.96 3.62
C ASP A 167 27.23 17.36 5.06
N PHE A 168 25.96 17.19 5.42
CA PHE A 168 25.47 17.47 6.76
C PHE A 168 26.10 16.53 7.78
N SER A 169 26.76 17.10 8.81
CA SER A 169 27.49 16.35 9.83
C SER A 169 26.59 15.77 10.93
N GLY A 170 25.37 16.29 11.04
CA GLY A 170 24.36 15.79 12.00
C GLY A 170 23.60 14.57 11.49
N THR A 171 22.54 14.22 12.18
CA THR A 171 21.71 13.08 11.81
C THR A 171 20.71 13.43 10.68
N VAL A 172 20.67 12.60 9.63
CA VAL A 172 19.63 12.67 8.59
C VAL A 172 18.85 11.36 8.64
N MET A 173 17.53 11.43 8.83
CA MET A 173 16.67 10.24 8.76
C MET A 173 15.39 10.52 7.99
N HIS A 174 14.87 9.51 7.30
CA HIS A 174 13.56 9.56 6.65
C HIS A 174 12.50 8.94 7.56
N THR A 175 11.28 9.51 7.63
CA THR A 175 10.20 8.99 8.48
C THR A 175 9.90 7.51 8.25
N ALA A 176 10.02 6.99 7.03
CA ALA A 176 9.84 5.57 6.74
C ALA A 176 11.08 4.68 7.02
N ARG A 177 12.14 5.25 7.54
CA ARG A 177 13.37 4.57 8.02
C ARG A 177 13.81 5.21 9.33
N TRP A 178 12.88 5.26 10.28
CA TRP A 178 13.14 5.84 11.59
C TRP A 178 14.11 4.98 12.37
N ASP A 179 15.17 5.60 12.86
CA ASP A 179 16.15 4.96 13.74
C ASP A 179 15.84 5.31 15.19
N HIS A 180 15.32 4.35 15.94
CA HIS A 180 14.98 4.51 17.35
C HIS A 180 16.19 4.56 18.29
N SER A 181 17.40 4.27 17.82
CA SER A 181 18.63 4.39 18.62
C SER A 181 19.11 5.84 18.74
N ILE A 182 18.60 6.74 17.90
CA ILE A 182 18.97 8.15 17.88
C ILE A 182 18.08 8.93 18.83
N ASP A 183 18.69 9.55 19.83
CA ASP A 183 18.00 10.44 20.76
C ASP A 183 17.93 11.87 20.21
N LEU A 184 16.70 12.37 20.06
CA LEU A 184 16.40 13.74 19.62
C LEU A 184 16.00 14.66 20.79
N ALA A 185 16.04 14.20 22.04
CA ALA A 185 15.74 15.02 23.21
C ALA A 185 16.77 16.15 23.33
N GLY A 186 16.29 17.39 23.54
CA GLY A 186 17.12 18.58 23.64
C GLY A 186 17.87 18.97 22.37
N LYS A 187 17.51 18.41 21.20
CA LYS A 187 18.13 18.72 19.90
C LYS A 187 17.34 19.76 19.13
N LYS A 188 18.01 20.49 18.25
CA LYS A 188 17.42 21.35 17.22
C LYS A 188 17.13 20.48 16.00
N VAL A 189 15.86 20.29 15.68
CA VAL A 189 15.41 19.34 14.64
C VAL A 189 14.70 20.08 13.51
N ALA A 190 15.19 19.94 12.28
CA ALA A 190 14.46 20.36 11.09
C ALA A 190 13.59 19.21 10.56
N VAL A 191 12.33 19.51 10.23
CA VAL A 191 11.41 18.56 9.57
C VAL A 191 11.10 19.05 8.17
N VAL A 192 11.57 18.33 7.16
CA VAL A 192 11.36 18.68 5.75
C VAL A 192 10.08 18.05 5.23
N GLY A 193 9.05 18.87 5.02
CA GLY A 193 7.77 18.46 4.45
C GLY A 193 6.65 18.32 5.48
N THR A 194 5.45 18.74 5.03
CA THR A 194 4.21 18.82 5.82
C THR A 194 3.12 17.88 5.27
N GLY A 195 3.53 16.73 4.71
CA GLY A 195 2.63 15.66 4.33
C GLY A 195 2.14 14.84 5.55
N ALA A 196 1.47 13.71 5.31
CA ALA A 196 0.88 12.88 6.36
C ALA A 196 1.86 12.50 7.47
N SER A 197 3.12 12.18 7.13
CA SER A 197 4.15 11.87 8.14
C SER A 197 4.62 13.11 8.89
N GLY A 198 4.77 14.25 8.21
CA GLY A 198 5.19 15.52 8.83
C GLY A 198 4.21 15.98 9.89
N VAL A 199 2.91 16.01 9.58
CA VAL A 199 1.87 16.45 10.53
C VAL A 199 1.72 15.52 11.74
N GLN A 200 2.22 14.27 11.65
CA GLN A 200 2.18 13.32 12.75
C GLN A 200 3.46 13.36 13.60
N VAL A 201 4.63 13.53 12.99
CA VAL A 201 5.91 13.52 13.71
C VAL A 201 6.20 14.84 14.42
N VAL A 202 5.80 15.98 13.85
CA VAL A 202 6.05 17.32 14.44
C VAL A 202 5.50 17.44 15.86
N PRO A 203 4.24 17.06 16.17
CA PRO A 203 3.74 17.13 17.55
C PRO A 203 4.51 16.24 18.53
N GLU A 204 5.06 15.13 18.08
CA GLU A 204 5.84 14.24 18.95
C GLU A 204 7.26 14.79 19.20
N LEU A 205 7.89 15.36 18.16
CA LEU A 205 9.17 16.03 18.30
C LEU A 205 9.07 17.29 19.18
N ALA A 206 7.99 18.05 19.08
CA ALA A 206 7.75 19.21 19.93
C ALA A 206 7.69 18.90 21.43
N LYS A 207 7.48 17.64 21.83
CA LYS A 207 7.49 17.22 23.25
C LYS A 207 8.89 17.03 23.81
N ILE A 208 9.90 16.79 22.98
CA ILE A 208 11.23 16.33 23.41
C ILE A 208 12.38 17.21 22.89
N ALA A 209 12.25 17.80 21.71
CA ALA A 209 13.28 18.60 21.07
C ALA A 209 13.43 19.97 21.76
N GLU A 210 14.64 20.55 21.73
CA GLU A 210 14.88 21.93 22.14
C GLU A 210 14.15 22.90 21.20
N ARG A 211 14.27 22.66 19.90
CA ARG A 211 13.61 23.44 18.84
C ARG A 211 13.18 22.52 17.69
N VAL A 212 12.02 22.79 17.12
CA VAL A 212 11.55 22.13 15.90
C VAL A 212 11.33 23.17 14.83
N THR A 213 12.07 23.09 13.72
CA THR A 213 11.84 23.94 12.54
C THR A 213 11.16 23.13 11.45
N VAL A 214 9.94 23.51 11.11
CA VAL A 214 9.12 22.84 10.09
C VAL A 214 9.29 23.56 8.76
N LEU A 215 9.92 22.88 7.80
CA LEU A 215 10.20 23.44 6.47
C LEU A 215 9.06 23.07 5.52
N GLN A 216 8.19 24.05 5.24
CA GLN A 216 6.97 23.88 4.48
C GLN A 216 7.07 24.52 3.09
N ARG A 217 6.92 23.69 2.04
CA ARG A 217 6.77 24.20 0.68
C ARG A 217 5.32 24.56 0.33
N THR A 218 4.37 23.75 0.78
CA THR A 218 2.94 23.90 0.48
C THR A 218 2.14 23.45 1.69
N PRO A 219 1.23 24.28 2.24
CA PRO A 219 0.41 23.90 3.37
C PRO A 219 -0.62 22.81 2.97
N PRO A 220 -0.88 21.81 3.82
CA PRO A 220 -1.91 20.82 3.55
C PRO A 220 -3.29 21.31 3.99
N TRP A 221 -4.34 20.91 3.27
CA TRP A 221 -5.69 20.96 3.81
C TRP A 221 -5.83 19.98 4.97
N MET A 222 -6.29 20.46 6.11
CA MET A 222 -6.50 19.65 7.32
C MET A 222 -7.92 19.75 7.82
N VAL A 223 -8.41 18.63 8.35
CA VAL A 223 -9.70 18.54 9.06
C VAL A 223 -9.48 17.94 10.45
N PRO A 224 -10.41 18.17 11.41
CA PRO A 224 -10.34 17.53 12.71
C PRO A 224 -10.28 16.02 12.58
N LYS A 225 -9.46 15.39 13.42
CA LYS A 225 -9.34 13.92 13.50
C LYS A 225 -10.31 13.33 14.50
N ASP A 226 -10.59 14.08 15.59
CA ASP A 226 -11.43 13.64 16.71
C ASP A 226 -11.00 12.27 17.26
N ASP A 227 -9.67 12.06 17.36
CA ASP A 227 -9.11 10.81 17.84
C ASP A 227 -9.24 10.70 19.37
N ARG A 228 -9.87 9.63 19.82
CA ARG A 228 -10.03 9.36 21.25
C ARG A 228 -9.88 7.87 21.58
N PRO A 229 -9.48 7.54 22.81
CA PRO A 229 -9.59 6.16 23.28
C PRO A 229 -11.07 5.73 23.34
N TYR A 230 -11.31 4.43 23.12
CA TYR A 230 -12.62 3.86 23.40
C TYR A 230 -12.82 3.75 24.92
N SER A 231 -14.04 4.05 25.37
CA SER A 231 -14.41 3.87 26.78
C SER A 231 -14.45 2.38 27.16
N ALA A 232 -14.35 2.08 28.45
CA ALA A 232 -14.44 0.71 28.96
C ALA A 232 -15.76 0.03 28.52
N THR A 233 -16.86 0.78 28.44
CA THR A 233 -18.16 0.29 27.98
C THR A 233 -18.14 -0.05 26.49
N GLU A 234 -17.52 0.78 25.66
CA GLU A 234 -17.38 0.50 24.22
C GLU A 234 -16.52 -0.76 24.01
N LEU A 235 -15.38 -0.85 24.71
CA LEU A 235 -14.49 -2.03 24.64
C LEU A 235 -15.21 -3.31 25.07
N ALA A 236 -15.96 -3.28 26.17
CA ALA A 236 -16.74 -4.43 26.64
C ALA A 236 -17.81 -4.82 25.62
N ARG A 237 -18.47 -3.83 25.00
CA ARG A 237 -19.47 -4.04 23.94
C ARG A 237 -18.84 -4.70 22.69
N PHE A 238 -17.68 -4.23 22.22
CA PHE A 238 -17.00 -4.80 21.05
C PHE A 238 -16.51 -6.23 21.30
N ARG A 239 -16.02 -6.51 22.51
CA ARG A 239 -15.59 -7.88 22.90
C ARG A 239 -16.75 -8.87 22.90
N ARG A 240 -17.92 -8.47 23.40
CA ARG A 240 -19.07 -9.36 23.64
C ARG A 240 -20.02 -9.47 22.44
N ASN A 241 -20.09 -8.45 21.59
CA ASN A 241 -21.10 -8.34 20.54
C ASN A 241 -20.49 -8.11 19.15
N PRO A 242 -20.31 -9.15 18.33
CA PRO A 242 -19.82 -9.02 16.97
C PRO A 242 -20.71 -8.15 16.07
N LEU A 243 -22.03 -8.09 16.33
CA LEU A 243 -22.94 -7.22 15.57
C LEU A 243 -22.69 -5.74 15.86
N ALA A 244 -22.21 -5.41 17.06
CA ALA A 244 -21.83 -4.04 17.39
C ALA A 244 -20.64 -3.59 16.51
N ILE A 245 -19.65 -4.44 16.31
CA ILE A 245 -18.51 -4.15 15.43
C ILE A 245 -18.97 -3.97 13.98
N ARG A 246 -19.84 -4.87 13.47
CA ARG A 246 -20.39 -4.78 12.11
C ARG A 246 -21.17 -3.49 11.91
N ARG A 247 -22.00 -3.10 12.89
CA ARG A 247 -22.76 -1.84 12.85
C ARG A 247 -21.83 -0.64 12.87
N THR A 248 -20.85 -0.61 13.76
CA THR A 248 -19.87 0.49 13.84
C THR A 248 -19.06 0.59 12.55
N ARG A 249 -18.57 -0.54 12.02
CA ARG A 249 -17.88 -0.58 10.72
C ARG A 249 -18.76 -0.04 9.59
N TRP A 250 -20.03 -0.42 9.54
CA TRP A 250 -20.97 0.08 8.54
C TRP A 250 -21.24 1.59 8.69
N GLN A 251 -21.38 2.10 9.91
CA GLN A 251 -21.56 3.53 10.17
C GLN A 251 -20.35 4.34 9.70
N ILE A 252 -19.14 3.87 10.00
CA ILE A 252 -17.90 4.51 9.55
C ILE A 252 -17.82 4.47 8.02
N TRP A 253 -18.08 3.31 7.43
CA TRP A 253 -18.06 3.14 5.99
C TRP A 253 -19.07 4.09 5.32
N LYS A 254 -20.30 4.14 5.82
CA LYS A 254 -21.33 5.05 5.28
C LYS A 254 -20.90 6.51 5.40
N PHE A 255 -20.38 6.92 6.54
CA PHE A 255 -19.85 8.28 6.73
C PHE A 255 -18.75 8.60 5.72
N GLN A 256 -17.78 7.71 5.52
CA GLN A 256 -16.72 7.91 4.55
C GLN A 256 -17.27 7.94 3.11
N HIS A 257 -18.19 7.05 2.78
CA HIS A 257 -18.85 6.99 1.48
C HIS A 257 -19.59 8.29 1.16
N ASP A 258 -20.45 8.76 2.06
CA ASP A 258 -21.25 9.97 1.89
C ASP A 258 -20.39 11.25 1.81
N ASN A 259 -19.17 11.22 2.37
CA ASN A 259 -18.22 12.32 2.37
C ASN A 259 -17.11 12.17 1.33
N THR A 260 -17.20 11.19 0.45
CA THR A 260 -16.25 11.03 -0.68
C THR A 260 -16.76 11.80 -1.89
N ALA A 261 -16.02 12.82 -2.27
CA ALA A 261 -16.27 13.60 -3.48
C ALA A 261 -14.99 13.68 -4.32
N THR A 262 -15.12 13.54 -5.61
CA THR A 262 -13.98 13.54 -6.56
C THR A 262 -14.13 14.58 -7.66
N PHE A 263 -15.35 15.04 -7.92
CA PHE A 263 -15.64 16.07 -8.92
C PHE A 263 -15.66 17.45 -8.27
N ALA A 264 -15.18 18.46 -9.00
CA ALA A 264 -14.98 19.79 -8.46
C ALA A 264 -16.28 20.50 -8.08
N ASP A 265 -17.36 20.20 -8.78
CA ASP A 265 -18.71 20.76 -8.60
C ASP A 265 -19.56 20.03 -7.53
N ASP A 266 -18.99 19.00 -6.88
CA ASP A 266 -19.69 18.25 -5.84
C ASP A 266 -19.91 19.14 -4.59
N PRO A 267 -21.16 19.31 -4.11
CA PRO A 267 -21.46 20.10 -2.91
C PRO A 267 -20.70 19.66 -1.65
N VAL A 268 -20.31 18.39 -1.57
CA VAL A 268 -19.48 17.86 -0.48
C VAL A 268 -18.11 18.53 -0.44
N VAL A 269 -17.53 18.89 -1.58
CA VAL A 269 -16.24 19.61 -1.64
C VAL A 269 -16.38 20.97 -0.94
N THR A 270 -17.41 21.76 -1.26
CA THR A 270 -17.67 23.07 -0.64
C THR A 270 -17.89 22.95 0.86
N ALA A 271 -18.76 22.03 1.29
CA ALA A 271 -19.04 21.83 2.72
C ALA A 271 -17.79 21.42 3.51
N ARG A 272 -16.97 20.53 2.94
CA ARG A 272 -15.73 20.07 3.60
C ARG A 272 -14.64 21.12 3.59
N THR A 273 -14.55 21.97 2.56
CA THR A 273 -13.68 23.14 2.53
C THR A 273 -14.01 24.10 3.68
N GLN A 274 -15.29 24.37 3.92
CA GLN A 274 -15.73 25.22 5.04
C GLN A 274 -15.35 24.61 6.41
N ILE A 275 -15.47 23.30 6.57
CA ILE A 275 -15.03 22.61 7.79
C ILE A 275 -13.54 22.79 8.01
N ALA A 276 -12.71 22.57 6.97
CA ALA A 276 -11.27 22.72 7.05
C ALA A 276 -10.84 24.17 7.35
N SER A 277 -11.42 25.14 6.65
CA SER A 277 -11.15 26.56 6.88
C SER A 277 -11.57 27.01 8.28
N SER A 278 -12.74 26.60 8.75
CA SER A 278 -13.21 26.87 10.10
C SER A 278 -12.35 26.21 11.18
N PHE A 279 -11.83 25.01 10.90
CA PHE A 279 -10.90 24.33 11.80
C PHE A 279 -9.60 25.12 11.95
N LEU A 280 -8.98 25.56 10.85
CA LEU A 280 -7.79 26.40 10.88
C LEU A 280 -8.05 27.72 11.65
N GLN A 281 -9.13 28.41 11.32
CA GLN A 281 -9.49 29.69 11.95
C GLN A 281 -9.69 29.57 13.46
N ARG A 282 -10.35 28.51 13.93
CA ARG A 282 -10.59 28.31 15.36
C ARG A 282 -9.36 27.83 16.13
N THR A 283 -8.44 27.14 15.45
CA THR A 283 -7.30 26.51 16.13
C THR A 283 -6.08 27.41 16.14
N VAL A 284 -5.84 28.21 15.09
CA VAL A 284 -4.66 29.05 14.95
C VAL A 284 -5.06 30.51 15.16
N ALA A 285 -4.64 31.08 16.29
CA ALA A 285 -4.97 32.46 16.67
C ALA A 285 -4.10 33.47 15.92
N ASP A 286 -2.82 33.18 15.75
CA ASP A 286 -1.88 34.05 15.04
C ASP A 286 -2.22 34.16 13.55
N GLU A 287 -2.39 35.41 13.08
CA GLU A 287 -2.86 35.69 11.72
C GLU A 287 -1.77 35.37 10.66
N ARG A 288 -0.52 35.65 10.98
CA ARG A 288 0.63 35.37 10.09
C ARG A 288 0.79 33.87 9.91
N LEU A 289 0.78 33.13 11.01
CA LEU A 289 0.84 31.66 10.98
C LEU A 289 -0.37 31.07 10.24
N ARG A 290 -1.57 31.60 10.49
CA ARG A 290 -2.78 31.16 9.80
C ARG A 290 -2.70 31.40 8.29
N GLY A 291 -2.15 32.55 7.86
CA GLY A 291 -1.88 32.85 6.45
C GLY A 291 -0.95 31.82 5.82
N ALA A 292 0.18 31.50 6.49
CA ALA A 292 1.15 30.53 6.04
C ALA A 292 0.60 29.09 5.96
N LEU A 293 -0.45 28.78 6.75
CA LEU A 293 -1.10 27.47 6.78
C LEU A 293 -2.35 27.37 5.90
N THR A 294 -2.74 28.45 5.21
CA THR A 294 -3.89 28.47 4.31
C THR A 294 -3.47 27.96 2.92
N PRO A 295 -4.04 26.81 2.45
CA PRO A 295 -3.71 26.31 1.13
C PRO A 295 -4.26 27.19 0.00
N ASP A 296 -3.46 27.37 -1.06
CA ASP A 296 -3.77 28.15 -2.26
C ASP A 296 -4.36 27.29 -3.40
N TYR A 297 -4.64 26.02 -3.14
CA TYR A 297 -5.18 25.05 -4.11
C TYR A 297 -6.52 24.47 -3.62
N PRO A 298 -7.35 23.93 -4.55
CA PRO A 298 -8.67 23.41 -4.21
C PRO A 298 -8.63 22.26 -3.19
N PHE A 299 -9.60 22.24 -2.27
CA PHE A 299 -9.75 21.15 -1.29
C PHE A 299 -9.82 19.79 -1.99
N ARG A 300 -9.09 18.78 -1.50
CA ARG A 300 -8.93 17.42 -2.07
C ARG A 300 -8.09 17.33 -3.35
N CYS A 301 -7.62 18.40 -3.94
CA CYS A 301 -6.70 18.31 -5.07
C CYS A 301 -5.39 17.59 -4.67
N LYS A 302 -4.92 17.80 -3.45
CA LYS A 302 -3.94 16.97 -2.74
C LYS A 302 -4.63 16.20 -1.62
N ARG A 303 -3.92 15.23 -1.00
CA ARG A 303 -4.48 14.49 0.13
C ARG A 303 -4.84 15.44 1.28
N VAL A 304 -6.10 15.39 1.72
CA VAL A 304 -6.54 16.05 2.94
C VAL A 304 -6.02 15.27 4.14
N LEU A 305 -5.45 15.96 5.12
CA LEU A 305 -4.88 15.36 6.31
C LEU A 305 -5.81 15.50 7.51
N LEU A 306 -5.66 14.61 8.46
CA LEU A 306 -6.39 14.61 9.73
C LEU A 306 -5.41 14.87 10.86
N GLY A 307 -5.69 15.87 11.70
CA GLY A 307 -4.83 16.13 12.84
C GLY A 307 -5.43 17.20 13.76
N ASP A 308 -5.40 16.92 15.06
CA ASP A 308 -5.84 17.87 16.09
C ASP A 308 -4.64 18.54 16.77
N GLU A 309 -3.48 17.87 16.77
CA GLU A 309 -2.30 18.26 17.54
C GLU A 309 -1.30 19.11 16.73
N TYR A 310 -1.30 18.98 15.39
CA TYR A 310 -0.32 19.66 14.54
C TYR A 310 -0.40 21.19 14.64
N TYR A 311 -1.59 21.76 14.48
CA TYR A 311 -1.76 23.21 14.62
C TYR A 311 -1.47 23.72 16.03
N ARG A 312 -1.68 22.90 17.06
CA ARG A 312 -1.31 23.23 18.44
C ARG A 312 0.20 23.21 18.65
N ALA A 313 0.89 22.24 18.03
CA ALA A 313 2.34 22.15 18.11
C ALA A 313 3.02 23.38 17.48
N LEU A 314 2.53 23.83 16.32
CA LEU A 314 3.07 25.02 15.63
C LEU A 314 2.90 26.34 16.40
N GLN A 315 2.07 26.39 17.43
CA GLN A 315 1.87 27.57 18.28
C GLN A 315 2.74 27.55 19.56
N GLN A 316 3.57 26.52 19.73
CA GLN A 316 4.54 26.47 20.84
C GLN A 316 5.77 27.31 20.50
N GLY A 317 6.29 28.07 21.47
CA GLY A 317 7.35 29.06 21.23
C GLY A 317 8.69 28.49 20.73
N HIS A 318 8.89 27.16 20.82
CA HIS A 318 10.07 26.48 20.30
C HIS A 318 9.80 25.70 18.99
N VAL A 319 8.61 25.83 18.41
CA VAL A 319 8.26 25.25 17.10
C VAL A 319 8.06 26.38 16.10
N GLU A 320 8.87 26.38 15.07
CA GLU A 320 8.89 27.40 14.04
C GLU A 320 8.47 26.85 12.69
N LEU A 321 7.64 27.57 11.95
CA LEU A 321 7.24 27.25 10.59
C LEU A 321 7.98 28.18 9.63
N VAL A 322 8.82 27.60 8.77
CA VAL A 322 9.54 28.31 7.71
C VAL A 322 8.96 27.91 6.36
N THR A 323 8.59 28.91 5.56
CA THR A 323 7.96 28.71 4.24
C THR A 323 8.87 29.05 3.07
N ASP A 324 10.03 29.65 3.36
CA ASP A 324 11.02 29.98 2.35
C ASP A 324 11.64 28.72 1.74
N PRO A 325 11.95 28.73 0.44
CA PRO A 325 12.62 27.61 -0.20
C PRO A 325 14.01 27.36 0.41
N ILE A 326 14.38 26.09 0.50
CA ILE A 326 15.72 25.67 0.90
C ILE A 326 16.68 25.90 -0.27
N ASP A 327 17.71 26.71 -0.08
CA ASP A 327 18.82 26.87 -1.02
C ASP A 327 19.76 25.65 -0.93
N ARG A 328 20.31 25.40 0.25
CA ARG A 328 21.20 24.28 0.51
C ARG A 328 21.29 23.92 1.98
N ILE A 329 21.90 22.78 2.25
CA ILE A 329 22.28 22.31 3.58
C ILE A 329 23.80 22.44 3.71
N THR A 330 24.26 22.93 4.85
CA THR A 330 25.67 23.00 5.23
C THR A 330 26.00 21.86 6.21
N GLU A 331 27.22 21.85 6.75
CA GLU A 331 27.60 20.85 7.76
C GLU A 331 26.73 20.90 9.03
N THR A 332 26.18 22.06 9.40
CA THR A 332 25.47 22.25 10.68
C THR A 332 24.15 23.00 10.55
N SER A 333 23.76 23.45 9.36
CA SER A 333 22.58 24.30 9.21
C SER A 333 21.87 24.10 7.86
N VAL A 334 20.63 24.57 7.79
CA VAL A 334 19.84 24.70 6.57
C VAL A 334 19.82 26.17 6.17
N LEU A 335 20.23 26.48 4.95
CA LEU A 335 20.24 27.82 4.38
C LEU A 335 19.03 28.00 3.47
N MET A 336 18.27 29.08 3.70
CA MET A 336 17.13 29.45 2.86
C MET A 336 17.54 30.36 1.71
N GLU A 337 16.76 30.40 0.63
CA GLU A 337 17.01 31.32 -0.50
C GLU A 337 16.99 32.80 -0.08
N THR A 338 16.29 33.12 1.00
CA THR A 338 16.29 34.49 1.60
C THR A 338 17.58 34.86 2.32
N GLY A 339 18.49 33.90 2.51
CA GLY A 339 19.72 34.06 3.29
C GLY A 339 19.55 33.75 4.78
N GLU A 340 18.35 33.37 5.22
CA GLU A 340 18.12 32.90 6.59
C GLU A 340 18.86 31.60 6.83
N VAL A 341 19.49 31.46 8.00
CA VAL A 341 20.27 30.30 8.43
C VAL A 341 19.58 29.65 9.63
N VAL A 342 19.23 28.36 9.49
CA VAL A 342 18.63 27.58 10.56
C VAL A 342 19.62 26.53 11.04
N ASP A 343 20.20 26.74 12.23
CA ASP A 343 21.09 25.76 12.87
C ASP A 343 20.31 24.55 13.34
N VAL A 344 20.80 23.36 13.01
CA VAL A 344 20.13 22.09 13.34
C VAL A 344 21.12 20.99 13.69
N ASP A 345 20.73 20.11 14.62
CA ASP A 345 21.47 18.91 14.99
C ASP A 345 20.99 17.68 14.20
N ALA A 346 19.73 17.73 13.72
CA ALA A 346 19.12 16.63 12.98
C ALA A 346 18.13 17.12 11.92
N ILE A 347 18.04 16.38 10.84
CA ILE A 347 17.10 16.60 9.74
C ILE A 347 16.21 15.37 9.57
N VAL A 348 14.89 15.56 9.71
CA VAL A 348 13.89 14.54 9.50
C VAL A 348 13.22 14.76 8.15
N LEU A 349 13.43 13.86 7.21
CA LEU A 349 12.83 13.90 5.89
C LEU A 349 11.42 13.28 5.94
N ALA A 350 10.39 14.11 5.90
CA ALA A 350 8.98 13.72 5.76
C ALA A 350 8.50 13.91 4.30
N THR A 351 9.38 13.61 3.34
CA THR A 351 9.24 13.92 1.92
C THR A 351 8.44 12.88 1.13
N GLY A 352 8.03 11.78 1.79
CA GLY A 352 7.11 10.80 1.24
C GLY A 352 7.73 9.77 0.30
N PHE A 353 6.99 9.37 -0.74
CA PHE A 353 7.29 8.20 -1.56
C PHE A 353 7.14 8.48 -3.05
N GLU A 354 7.81 7.69 -3.88
CA GLU A 354 7.71 7.68 -5.35
C GLU A 354 6.46 6.92 -5.81
N THR A 355 5.29 7.52 -5.66
CA THR A 355 4.00 6.85 -5.86
C THR A 355 3.64 6.56 -7.31
N SER A 356 4.26 7.23 -8.28
CA SER A 356 4.06 6.97 -9.71
C SER A 356 4.93 5.83 -10.25
N ARG A 357 5.95 5.39 -9.49
CA ARG A 357 6.87 4.32 -9.89
C ARG A 357 6.43 2.96 -9.35
N TYR A 358 5.27 2.50 -9.82
CA TYR A 358 4.72 1.19 -9.45
C TYR A 358 5.72 0.06 -9.70
N LEU A 359 5.83 -0.89 -8.75
CA LEU A 359 6.67 -2.09 -8.83
C LEU A 359 8.14 -1.79 -9.14
N SER A 360 8.65 -0.58 -8.82
CA SER A 360 10.04 -0.19 -9.14
C SER A 360 11.10 -1.09 -8.51
N SER A 361 10.74 -1.90 -7.51
CA SER A 361 11.62 -2.86 -6.85
C SER A 361 11.69 -4.23 -7.54
N VAL A 362 10.86 -4.49 -8.57
CA VAL A 362 10.76 -5.80 -9.24
C VAL A 362 10.79 -5.61 -10.76
N ASP A 363 11.74 -6.22 -11.45
CA ASP A 363 11.76 -6.24 -12.92
C ASP A 363 10.80 -7.33 -13.43
N VAL A 364 9.72 -6.92 -14.07
CA VAL A 364 8.66 -7.83 -14.56
C VAL A 364 8.78 -7.96 -16.06
N ILE A 365 9.07 -9.17 -16.53
CA ILE A 365 9.29 -9.47 -17.94
C ILE A 365 8.21 -10.47 -18.41
N GLY A 366 7.24 -9.97 -19.18
CA GLY A 366 6.09 -10.70 -19.70
C GLY A 366 6.36 -11.50 -20.99
N ALA A 367 5.27 -11.89 -21.64
CA ALA A 367 5.31 -12.64 -22.89
C ALA A 367 6.07 -11.88 -23.99
N GLY A 368 6.91 -12.62 -24.73
CA GLY A 368 7.75 -12.04 -25.78
C GLY A 368 8.85 -11.11 -25.28
N GLY A 369 9.26 -11.23 -23.99
CA GLY A 369 10.33 -10.44 -23.40
C GLY A 369 9.96 -8.99 -23.07
N ARG A 370 8.69 -8.64 -23.07
CA ARG A 370 8.18 -7.28 -22.78
C ARG A 370 8.42 -6.91 -21.33
N ARG A 371 9.17 -5.85 -21.07
CA ARG A 371 9.35 -5.31 -19.73
C ARG A 371 8.20 -4.40 -19.35
N LEU A 372 7.61 -4.62 -18.16
CA LEU A 372 6.44 -3.89 -17.69
C LEU A 372 6.71 -2.38 -17.58
N HIS A 373 7.85 -2.00 -17.01
CA HIS A 373 8.22 -0.59 -16.89
C HIS A 373 8.47 0.10 -18.23
N GLN A 374 9.02 -0.61 -19.22
CA GLN A 374 9.17 -0.06 -20.58
C GLN A 374 7.81 0.16 -21.27
N ARG A 375 6.87 -0.78 -21.05
CA ARG A 375 5.50 -0.65 -21.56
C ARG A 375 4.76 0.53 -20.94
N TRP A 376 4.92 0.75 -19.66
CA TRP A 376 4.29 1.85 -18.94
C TRP A 376 4.90 3.21 -19.24
N GLY A 377 6.23 3.24 -19.47
CA GLY A 377 6.95 4.51 -19.51
C GLY A 377 6.72 5.30 -18.24
N PRO A 378 6.42 6.62 -18.34
CA PRO A 378 6.10 7.46 -17.19
C PRO A 378 4.66 7.27 -16.65
N ASP A 379 3.77 6.61 -17.43
CA ASP A 379 2.32 6.55 -17.17
C ASP A 379 1.83 5.11 -16.91
N PRO A 380 2.05 4.57 -15.73
CA PRO A 380 1.58 3.23 -15.39
C PRO A 380 0.06 3.12 -15.53
N SER A 381 -0.38 2.02 -16.14
CA SER A 381 -1.78 1.71 -16.38
C SER A 381 -2.03 0.21 -16.29
N ALA A 382 -3.26 -0.18 -15.92
CA ALA A 382 -3.67 -1.57 -15.82
C ALA A 382 -5.18 -1.72 -15.96
N TYR A 383 -5.64 -2.89 -16.40
CA TYR A 383 -7.05 -3.23 -16.37
C TYR A 383 -7.52 -3.43 -14.93
N LEU A 384 -8.45 -2.59 -14.47
CA LEU A 384 -8.96 -2.54 -13.09
C LEU A 384 -7.86 -2.35 -12.01
N GLY A 385 -6.68 -1.87 -12.39
CA GLY A 385 -5.53 -1.81 -11.49
C GLY A 385 -4.98 -3.19 -11.09
N VAL A 386 -5.38 -4.26 -11.76
CA VAL A 386 -5.10 -5.64 -11.35
C VAL A 386 -4.28 -6.40 -12.40
N ALA A 387 -4.48 -6.17 -13.69
CA ALA A 387 -3.82 -6.95 -14.74
C ALA A 387 -3.36 -6.07 -15.90
N VAL A 388 -2.33 -6.51 -16.62
CA VAL A 388 -1.78 -5.83 -17.80
C VAL A 388 -1.66 -6.85 -18.93
N SER A 389 -2.09 -6.48 -20.16
CA SER A 389 -2.05 -7.37 -21.31
C SER A 389 -0.62 -7.71 -21.73
N GLY A 390 -0.38 -8.98 -22.06
CA GLY A 390 0.95 -9.51 -22.35
C GLY A 390 1.72 -9.97 -21.11
N PHE A 391 1.05 -10.01 -19.93
CA PHE A 391 1.58 -10.54 -18.69
C PHE A 391 0.65 -11.63 -18.16
N PRO A 392 0.73 -12.86 -18.73
CA PRO A 392 -0.20 -13.94 -18.41
C PRO A 392 -0.12 -14.35 -16.95
N ASN A 393 -1.27 -14.62 -16.30
CA ASN A 393 -1.34 -15.02 -14.88
C ASN A 393 -0.60 -14.09 -13.90
N PHE A 394 -0.37 -12.83 -14.31
CA PHE A 394 0.22 -11.80 -13.47
C PHE A 394 -0.86 -10.83 -12.98
N PHE A 395 -0.92 -10.65 -11.69
CA PHE A 395 -1.89 -9.77 -11.02
C PHE A 395 -1.19 -8.81 -10.07
N MET A 396 -1.84 -7.67 -9.83
CA MET A 396 -1.37 -6.66 -8.88
C MET A 396 -2.46 -6.33 -7.87
N LEU A 397 -2.08 -6.05 -6.64
CA LEU A 397 -2.91 -5.40 -5.62
C LEU A 397 -2.36 -4.01 -5.39
N TYR A 398 -3.25 -3.03 -5.28
CA TYR A 398 -2.90 -1.62 -5.19
C TYR A 398 -2.14 -1.13 -6.44
N GLY A 399 -2.51 -1.65 -7.61
CA GLY A 399 -1.93 -1.21 -8.88
C GLY A 399 -2.43 0.16 -9.34
N PRO A 400 -2.08 0.60 -10.56
CA PRO A 400 -2.44 1.91 -11.10
C PRO A 400 -3.94 2.21 -10.98
N ASN A 401 -4.27 3.44 -10.60
CA ASN A 401 -5.63 3.95 -10.46
C ASN A 401 -6.53 3.12 -9.52
N THR A 402 -6.00 2.69 -8.38
CA THR A 402 -6.79 2.02 -7.33
C THR A 402 -6.75 2.73 -5.98
N ASN A 403 -5.96 3.81 -5.85
CA ASN A 403 -5.95 4.61 -4.64
C ASN A 403 -7.25 5.40 -4.50
N GLN A 404 -7.80 5.42 -3.30
CA GLN A 404 -9.04 6.13 -3.02
C GLN A 404 -8.80 7.21 -1.96
N GLY A 405 -9.23 8.43 -2.27
CA GLY A 405 -9.00 9.58 -1.39
C GLY A 405 -9.99 9.73 -0.23
N GLY A 406 -10.94 8.82 -0.04
CA GLY A 406 -12.03 9.05 0.89
C GLY A 406 -12.49 7.86 1.75
N ASN A 407 -12.07 6.64 1.44
CA ASN A 407 -12.49 5.46 2.19
C ASN A 407 -11.28 4.53 2.46
N SER A 408 -11.51 3.37 3.06
CA SER A 408 -10.44 2.45 3.41
C SER A 408 -9.87 1.72 2.20
N ILE A 409 -8.55 1.83 2.00
CA ILE A 409 -7.85 1.07 0.96
C ILE A 409 -7.99 -0.47 1.17
N VAL A 410 -8.19 -0.92 2.41
CA VAL A 410 -8.40 -2.35 2.71
C VAL A 410 -9.62 -2.89 1.96
N TYR A 411 -10.67 -2.08 1.80
CA TYR A 411 -11.85 -2.47 1.01
C TYR A 411 -11.51 -2.71 -0.46
N ILE A 412 -10.72 -1.84 -1.06
CA ILE A 412 -10.24 -1.96 -2.46
C ILE A 412 -9.35 -3.20 -2.61
N LEU A 413 -8.44 -3.42 -1.65
CA LEU A 413 -7.56 -4.61 -1.64
C LEU A 413 -8.36 -5.90 -1.55
N GLU A 414 -9.37 -5.98 -0.69
CA GLU A 414 -10.26 -7.15 -0.60
C GLU A 414 -11.05 -7.38 -1.90
N ALA A 415 -11.51 -6.32 -2.54
CA ALA A 415 -12.23 -6.40 -3.80
C ALA A 415 -11.32 -6.91 -4.95
N GLY A 416 -10.08 -6.40 -5.03
CA GLY A 416 -9.06 -6.90 -5.95
C GLY A 416 -8.67 -8.35 -5.68
N ALA A 417 -8.46 -8.71 -4.41
CA ALA A 417 -8.13 -10.07 -4.01
C ALA A 417 -9.22 -11.09 -4.40
N ARG A 418 -10.50 -10.71 -4.31
CA ARG A 418 -11.62 -11.55 -4.80
C ARG A 418 -11.55 -11.79 -6.31
N LEU A 419 -11.23 -10.75 -7.09
CA LEU A 419 -11.06 -10.89 -8.53
C LEU A 419 -9.89 -11.83 -8.85
N VAL A 420 -8.75 -11.66 -8.17
CA VAL A 420 -7.58 -12.54 -8.30
C VAL A 420 -7.95 -13.99 -7.94
N ALA A 421 -8.61 -14.22 -6.80
CA ALA A 421 -9.05 -15.55 -6.42
C ALA A 421 -10.02 -16.19 -7.44
N SER A 422 -10.90 -15.40 -8.05
CA SER A 422 -11.77 -15.84 -9.15
C SER A 422 -10.96 -16.23 -10.40
N ALA A 423 -9.93 -15.47 -10.76
CA ALA A 423 -9.05 -15.77 -11.88
C ALA A 423 -8.24 -17.06 -11.63
N VAL A 424 -7.58 -17.16 -10.48
CA VAL A 424 -6.82 -18.36 -10.08
C VAL A 424 -7.69 -19.59 -10.01
N SER A 425 -8.90 -19.49 -9.46
CA SER A 425 -9.88 -20.59 -9.46
C SER A 425 -10.27 -21.03 -10.87
N ARG A 426 -10.28 -20.12 -11.85
CA ARG A 426 -10.52 -20.48 -13.25
C ARG A 426 -9.35 -21.23 -13.84
N VAL A 427 -8.11 -20.80 -13.55
CA VAL A 427 -6.88 -21.52 -13.93
C VAL A 427 -6.86 -22.90 -13.29
N ALA A 428 -7.14 -23.03 -12.00
CA ALA A 428 -7.21 -24.31 -11.29
C ALA A 428 -8.17 -25.30 -11.93
N ARG A 429 -9.36 -24.84 -12.34
CA ARG A 429 -10.37 -25.71 -12.96
C ARG A 429 -10.06 -26.11 -14.41
N ARG A 430 -9.44 -25.21 -15.19
CA ARG A 430 -9.31 -25.39 -16.63
C ARG A 430 -7.87 -25.62 -17.10
N GLY A 431 -6.90 -25.32 -16.24
CA GLY A 431 -5.47 -25.27 -16.57
C GLY A 431 -5.10 -24.08 -17.43
N GLY A 432 -3.83 -23.97 -17.79
CA GLY A 432 -3.32 -22.95 -18.67
C GLY A 432 -3.16 -21.58 -18.02
N TYR A 433 -3.36 -20.53 -18.78
CA TYR A 433 -3.20 -19.17 -18.28
C TYR A 433 -4.31 -18.22 -18.74
N LEU A 434 -4.45 -17.15 -17.96
CA LEU A 434 -5.32 -16.01 -18.26
C LEU A 434 -4.46 -14.79 -18.60
N ASP A 435 -4.83 -14.07 -19.63
CA ASP A 435 -4.28 -12.77 -19.98
C ASP A 435 -5.42 -11.79 -20.30
N VAL A 436 -5.29 -10.52 -19.92
CA VAL A 436 -6.29 -9.53 -20.28
C VAL A 436 -6.17 -9.16 -21.78
N ARG A 437 -7.30 -9.01 -22.46
CA ARG A 437 -7.29 -8.58 -23.87
C ARG A 437 -6.77 -7.15 -23.99
N PRO A 438 -5.86 -6.86 -24.94
CA PRO A 438 -5.35 -5.50 -25.16
C PRO A 438 -6.47 -4.48 -25.39
N GLU A 439 -7.51 -4.87 -26.13
CA GLU A 439 -8.65 -3.99 -26.45
C GLU A 439 -9.52 -3.71 -25.22
N ALA A 440 -9.61 -4.67 -24.29
CA ALA A 440 -10.34 -4.49 -23.04
C ALA A 440 -9.58 -3.56 -22.08
N GLU A 441 -8.26 -3.75 -21.97
CA GLU A 441 -7.39 -2.87 -21.18
C GLU A 441 -7.39 -1.45 -21.75
N LYS A 442 -7.24 -1.29 -23.07
CA LYS A 442 -7.27 0.01 -23.72
C LYS A 442 -8.60 0.73 -23.48
N ARG A 443 -9.71 0.10 -23.80
CA ARG A 443 -11.06 0.68 -23.63
C ARG A 443 -11.30 1.11 -22.17
N TYR A 444 -10.86 0.29 -21.21
CA TYR A 444 -10.97 0.61 -19.78
C TYR A 444 -10.16 1.85 -19.42
N ASN A 445 -8.89 1.92 -19.85
CA ASN A 445 -8.01 3.04 -19.51
C ASN A 445 -8.38 4.33 -20.24
N ASP A 446 -8.88 4.27 -21.48
CA ASP A 446 -9.39 5.44 -22.21
C ASP A 446 -10.58 6.07 -21.46
N GLN A 447 -11.56 5.26 -21.07
CA GLN A 447 -12.70 5.73 -20.28
C GLN A 447 -12.27 6.29 -18.93
N LEU A 448 -11.38 5.59 -18.23
CA LEU A 448 -10.88 6.01 -16.92
C LEU A 448 -10.12 7.33 -17.01
N SER A 449 -9.30 7.54 -18.04
CA SER A 449 -8.58 8.79 -18.26
C SER A 449 -9.54 9.95 -18.50
N ALA A 450 -10.56 9.77 -19.37
CA ALA A 450 -11.56 10.80 -19.61
C ALA A 450 -12.35 11.19 -18.35
N ASP A 451 -12.66 10.21 -17.49
CA ASP A 451 -13.34 10.49 -16.22
C ASP A 451 -12.41 11.18 -15.19
N LEU A 452 -11.12 10.83 -15.19
CA LEU A 452 -10.11 11.46 -14.32
C LEU A 452 -9.85 12.93 -14.70
N GLU A 453 -9.92 13.29 -15.96
CA GLU A 453 -9.77 14.68 -16.42
C GLU A 453 -10.84 15.63 -15.87
N ARG A 454 -11.99 15.10 -15.47
CA ARG A 454 -13.09 15.85 -14.86
C ARG A 454 -12.98 16.00 -13.36
N THR A 455 -12.00 15.35 -12.74
CA THR A 455 -11.82 15.36 -11.28
C THR A 455 -11.08 16.58 -10.78
N ILE A 456 -11.24 16.87 -9.48
CA ILE A 456 -10.54 17.95 -8.80
C ILE A 456 -9.00 17.79 -8.81
N TRP A 457 -8.51 16.56 -9.02
CA TRP A 457 -7.08 16.26 -9.01
C TRP A 457 -6.32 16.83 -10.20
N THR A 458 -7.02 17.36 -11.20
CA THR A 458 -6.41 18.06 -12.35
C THR A 458 -6.05 19.51 -12.04
N GLN A 459 -6.57 20.06 -10.94
CA GLN A 459 -6.48 21.50 -10.64
C GLN A 459 -5.24 21.88 -9.82
N CYS A 460 -4.33 20.96 -9.55
CA CYS A 460 -3.06 21.23 -8.87
C CYS A 460 -1.99 20.19 -9.17
N ASP A 461 -0.73 20.52 -8.90
CA ASP A 461 0.35 19.56 -8.88
C ASP A 461 0.31 18.73 -7.60
N SER A 462 0.31 17.41 -7.76
CA SER A 462 0.29 16.47 -6.66
C SER A 462 1.03 15.17 -7.00
N TYR A 463 1.37 14.40 -5.99
CA TYR A 463 1.94 13.06 -6.16
C TYR A 463 0.97 12.03 -6.75
N PHE A 464 -0.25 12.44 -7.09
CA PHE A 464 -1.23 11.63 -7.82
C PHE A 464 -0.93 11.55 -9.31
N ARG A 465 -0.11 12.48 -9.80
CA ARG A 465 0.23 12.64 -11.21
C ARG A 465 1.59 12.04 -11.53
N SER A 466 1.72 11.52 -12.73
CA SER A 466 2.99 11.18 -13.34
C SER A 466 3.72 12.45 -13.82
N PRO A 467 4.99 12.34 -14.23
CA PRO A 467 5.73 13.45 -14.84
C PRO A 467 5.07 14.02 -16.10
N THR A 468 4.24 13.27 -16.81
CA THR A 468 3.47 13.77 -17.99
C THR A 468 2.21 14.53 -17.60
N GLY A 469 1.88 14.56 -16.30
CA GLY A 469 0.67 15.19 -15.79
C GLY A 469 -0.55 14.26 -15.73
N ARG A 470 -0.45 12.99 -16.17
CA ARG A 470 -1.54 12.02 -16.06
C ARG A 470 -1.78 11.61 -14.61
N ILE A 471 -3.04 11.48 -14.20
CA ILE A 471 -3.40 10.94 -12.88
C ILE A 471 -3.29 9.42 -12.93
N VAL A 472 -2.26 8.85 -12.29
CA VAL A 472 -1.92 7.42 -12.35
C VAL A 472 -2.23 6.66 -11.08
N THR A 473 -2.55 7.35 -9.98
CA THR A 473 -2.77 6.68 -8.69
C THR A 473 -4.24 6.57 -8.32
N GLN A 474 -5.06 7.57 -8.63
CA GLN A 474 -6.39 7.76 -8.08
C GLN A 474 -7.49 7.01 -8.84
N TRP A 475 -8.46 6.48 -8.09
CA TRP A 475 -9.72 5.92 -8.55
C TRP A 475 -10.84 6.97 -8.45
N PRO A 476 -11.50 7.36 -9.57
CA PRO A 476 -12.41 8.50 -9.58
C PRO A 476 -13.83 8.20 -9.08
N TYR A 477 -14.15 6.94 -8.86
CA TYR A 477 -15.49 6.53 -8.47
C TYR A 477 -15.53 6.06 -7.01
N THR A 478 -16.71 5.60 -6.56
CA THR A 478 -16.88 5.02 -5.23
C THR A 478 -16.21 3.64 -5.11
N GLU A 479 -15.94 3.23 -3.89
CA GLU A 479 -15.46 1.88 -3.58
C GLU A 479 -16.47 0.79 -3.97
N LEU A 480 -17.77 1.11 -3.92
CA LEU A 480 -18.83 0.18 -4.37
C LEU A 480 -18.73 -0.08 -5.87
N GLU A 481 -18.47 0.96 -6.67
CA GLU A 481 -18.27 0.80 -8.10
C GLU A 481 -17.03 -0.04 -8.40
N TYR A 482 -15.95 0.13 -7.65
CA TYR A 482 -14.78 -0.74 -7.77
C TYR A 482 -15.14 -2.18 -7.44
N ALA A 483 -15.82 -2.42 -6.30
CA ALA A 483 -16.26 -3.76 -5.91
C ALA A 483 -17.20 -4.39 -6.95
N ARG A 484 -18.11 -3.61 -7.56
CA ARG A 484 -19.00 -4.07 -8.63
C ARG A 484 -18.21 -4.47 -9.89
N ARG A 485 -17.23 -3.67 -10.30
CA ARG A 485 -16.40 -3.96 -11.49
C ARG A 485 -15.50 -5.17 -11.28
N THR A 486 -15.02 -5.40 -10.06
CA THR A 486 -14.12 -6.51 -9.68
C THR A 486 -14.85 -7.73 -9.14
N TRP A 487 -16.20 -7.69 -9.02
CA TRP A 487 -17.00 -8.77 -8.41
C TRP A 487 -16.77 -10.14 -9.05
N ARG A 488 -16.64 -10.17 -10.39
CA ARG A 488 -16.40 -11.40 -11.16
C ARG A 488 -15.56 -11.15 -12.40
N LEU A 489 -14.83 -12.18 -12.79
CA LEU A 489 -14.06 -12.20 -14.02
C LEU A 489 -15.02 -12.18 -15.23
N ARG A 490 -15.00 -11.11 -16.04
CA ARG A 490 -15.80 -10.99 -17.25
C ARG A 490 -15.12 -11.72 -18.39
N SER A 491 -15.61 -12.89 -18.79
CA SER A 491 -14.95 -13.75 -19.81
C SER A 491 -14.60 -13.07 -21.11
N ARG A 492 -15.39 -12.07 -21.54
CA ARG A 492 -15.15 -11.30 -22.76
C ARG A 492 -13.89 -10.43 -22.74
N ASP A 493 -13.42 -10.06 -21.54
CA ASP A 493 -12.27 -9.16 -21.37
C ASP A 493 -10.95 -9.95 -21.20
N TRP A 494 -11.03 -11.29 -21.16
CA TRP A 494 -9.88 -12.16 -20.91
C TRP A 494 -9.66 -13.17 -22.01
N ILE A 495 -8.38 -13.43 -22.31
CA ILE A 495 -7.93 -14.57 -23.09
C ILE A 495 -7.67 -15.70 -22.10
N HIS A 496 -8.24 -16.88 -22.34
CA HIS A 496 -7.91 -18.08 -21.59
C HIS A 496 -7.28 -19.11 -22.53
N ARG A 497 -6.00 -19.35 -22.40
CA ARG A 497 -5.29 -20.41 -23.11
C ARG A 497 -5.30 -21.66 -22.25
N THR A 498 -5.88 -22.72 -22.77
CA THR A 498 -5.98 -24.04 -22.12
C THR A 498 -5.19 -25.06 -22.93
N GLY A 499 -4.78 -26.15 -22.30
CA GLY A 499 -3.95 -27.20 -22.91
C GLY A 499 -2.76 -27.54 -22.00
N ALA A 500 -1.81 -28.27 -22.53
CA ALA A 500 -0.48 -28.41 -21.94
C ALA A 500 0.42 -27.30 -22.47
N ALA A 501 1.39 -26.86 -21.67
CA ALA A 501 2.49 -26.07 -22.17
C ALA A 501 3.21 -26.82 -23.28
N PRO A 502 3.82 -26.15 -24.27
CA PRO A 502 4.65 -26.81 -25.26
C PRO A 502 5.67 -27.71 -24.57
N ALA A 503 5.74 -28.97 -24.97
CA ALA A 503 6.65 -29.94 -24.34
C ALA A 503 8.10 -29.48 -24.57
N SER A 504 8.78 -28.96 -23.55
CA SER A 504 10.22 -28.76 -23.59
C SER A 504 10.91 -30.09 -23.26
N ALA A 505 11.83 -30.52 -24.08
CA ALA A 505 12.57 -31.77 -23.94
C ALA A 505 13.55 -31.82 -22.73
N CYS A 506 13.44 -30.87 -21.77
CA CYS A 506 14.39 -30.70 -20.66
C CYS A 506 13.78 -30.70 -19.25
N ALA A 507 12.48 -31.00 -19.07
CA ALA A 507 11.79 -30.75 -17.80
C ALA A 507 12.09 -31.76 -16.67
N ASP A 508 12.54 -32.99 -16.96
CA ASP A 508 12.65 -34.04 -15.94
C ASP A 508 13.89 -33.97 -15.03
N ALA A 509 14.92 -33.25 -15.40
CA ALA A 509 16.14 -33.16 -14.58
C ALA A 509 16.08 -32.03 -13.53
N ALA A 510 15.37 -30.95 -13.82
CA ALA A 510 15.25 -29.78 -12.93
C ALA A 510 14.26 -29.99 -11.76
N HIS A 511 13.26 -30.84 -11.92
CA HIS A 511 12.20 -31.02 -10.90
C HIS A 511 12.72 -31.66 -9.60
N ARG A 512 13.68 -32.58 -9.68
CA ARG A 512 14.21 -33.25 -8.48
C ARG A 512 15.17 -32.41 -7.64
N VAL A 513 15.76 -31.37 -8.21
CA VAL A 513 16.69 -30.50 -7.49
C VAL A 513 15.92 -29.40 -6.72
N VAL A 514 14.77 -28.97 -7.25
CA VAL A 514 13.98 -27.88 -6.66
C VAL A 514 13.16 -28.33 -5.45
N GLU A 515 12.57 -29.54 -5.47
CA GLU A 515 11.81 -30.05 -4.32
C GLU A 515 12.71 -30.24 -3.09
N LYS A 516 13.92 -30.76 -3.28
CA LYS A 516 14.89 -30.95 -2.19
C LYS A 516 15.41 -29.61 -1.63
N GLY A 517 15.57 -28.59 -2.47
CA GLY A 517 16.00 -27.25 -2.06
C GLY A 517 14.94 -26.48 -1.28
N VAL A 518 13.66 -26.71 -1.52
CA VAL A 518 12.54 -26.04 -0.80
C VAL A 518 12.33 -26.69 0.57
N GLU A 519 12.38 -28.00 0.68
CA GLU A 519 12.25 -28.71 1.98
C GLU A 519 13.41 -28.38 2.92
N ASP A 520 14.65 -28.34 2.40
CA ASP A 520 15.85 -27.96 3.17
C ASP A 520 15.81 -26.49 3.63
N LEU A 521 15.17 -25.60 2.87
CA LEU A 521 15.03 -24.18 3.20
C LEU A 521 13.97 -23.92 4.30
N PHE A 522 12.92 -24.74 4.39
CA PHE A 522 11.95 -24.67 5.48
C PHE A 522 12.48 -25.30 6.77
N ALA A 523 13.33 -26.32 6.68
CA ALA A 523 13.93 -26.98 7.83
C ALA A 523 14.99 -26.11 8.53
N ALA A 524 15.77 -25.32 7.78
CA ALA A 524 16.81 -24.46 8.35
C ALA A 524 16.29 -23.24 9.14
N GLY A 525 15.01 -22.88 8.98
CA GLY A 525 14.37 -21.77 9.71
C GLY A 525 13.81 -22.15 11.10
N ALA A 526 13.74 -23.45 11.45
CA ALA A 526 13.13 -23.92 12.68
C ALA A 526 14.14 -24.21 13.83
N GLY A 527 15.44 -24.06 13.58
CA GLY A 527 16.52 -24.47 14.50
C GLY A 527 17.31 -23.36 15.17
N GLY A 528 16.71 -22.20 15.45
CA GLY A 528 17.43 -21.06 16.04
C GLY A 528 16.75 -20.43 17.25
N THR A 529 16.52 -21.19 18.33
CA THR A 529 16.34 -20.62 19.67
C THR A 529 16.67 -21.68 20.73
N THR A 530 17.87 -21.62 21.28
CA THR A 530 18.22 -21.80 22.69
C THR A 530 19.74 -21.81 22.80
N GLN A 531 20.33 -20.75 23.38
CA GLN A 531 21.34 -20.79 24.43
C GLN A 531 21.94 -19.39 24.62
N ASP A 532 21.82 -18.98 25.90
CA ASP A 532 22.46 -17.92 26.66
C ASP A 532 22.10 -16.46 26.35
#